data_5b1174f6a8cf92feb13dcad8cc8aa7df
#
_entry.id   5b1174f6a8cf92feb13dcad8cc8aa7df
#
_cell.length_a   1.000
_cell.length_b   1.000
_cell.length_c   1.000
_cell.angle_alpha   90.00
_cell.angle_beta   90.00
_cell.angle_gamma   90.00
#
_symmetry.space_group_name_H-M   'P 1'
#
loop_
_entity.id
_entity.type
_entity.pdbx_description
1 polymer ?
#
loop_
_entity_poly.entity_id
_entity_poly.type
_entity_poly.pdbx_seq_one_letter_code
_entity_poly.pdbx_strand_id
1 'polypeptide(L)'
;MIDYDKINEYVARVKELGMDSAAITDHGVMYGVIDFYRAAREAGINPILGCEVYVAPGSRFDREVGSGDDRYYHLVLLAENNQGYSNLMKIVSKAFVEGFYYKPRVDLELLEKYHEGIIALS
;
A
#
# COMPACT_ATOMS: atom_id res chain seq x y z
N MET A 1 -6.37 7.32 -7.93
CA MET A 1 -4.93 7.37 -8.28
C MET A 1 -4.46 8.81 -8.29
N ILE A 2 -3.31 9.08 -7.73
CA ILE A 2 -2.72 10.43 -7.74
C ILE A 2 -1.99 10.64 -9.08
N ASP A 3 -2.16 11.81 -9.70
CA ASP A 3 -1.49 12.08 -10.96
C ASP A 3 -0.08 12.65 -10.76
N TYR A 4 0.69 12.68 -11.86
CA TYR A 4 2.10 13.08 -11.84
C TYR A 4 2.31 14.51 -11.32
N ASP A 5 1.47 15.44 -11.73
CA ASP A 5 1.61 16.83 -11.31
C ASP A 5 1.38 16.99 -9.81
N LYS A 6 0.40 16.28 -9.26
CA LYS A 6 0.12 16.31 -7.83
C LYS A 6 1.23 15.65 -7.02
N ILE A 7 1.87 14.62 -7.56
CA ILE A 7 3.02 13.99 -6.93
C ILE A 7 4.16 15.00 -6.81
N ASN A 8 4.46 15.73 -7.87
CA ASN A 8 5.51 16.74 -7.86
C ASN A 8 5.19 17.89 -6.88
N GLU A 9 3.95 18.35 -6.85
CA GLU A 9 3.50 19.36 -5.89
C GLU A 9 3.66 18.89 -4.44
N TYR A 10 3.29 17.65 -4.17
CA TYR A 10 3.41 17.05 -2.86
C TYR A 10 4.87 17.01 -2.40
N VAL A 11 5.76 16.50 -3.25
CA VAL A 11 7.18 16.40 -2.94
C VAL A 11 7.80 17.78 -2.73
N ALA A 12 7.47 18.75 -3.58
CA ALA A 12 7.97 20.11 -3.45
C ALA A 12 7.51 20.73 -2.12
N ARG A 13 6.27 20.51 -1.72
CA ARG A 13 5.73 21.02 -0.47
C ARG A 13 6.41 20.39 0.75
N VAL A 14 6.67 19.10 0.70
CA VAL A 14 7.40 18.39 1.76
C VAL A 14 8.78 19.02 1.96
N LYS A 15 9.48 19.25 0.86
CA LYS A 15 10.81 19.88 0.89
C LYS A 15 10.75 21.31 1.42
N GLU A 16 9.78 22.07 0.97
CA GLU A 16 9.58 23.46 1.41
C GLU A 16 9.35 23.54 2.92
N LEU A 17 8.63 22.56 3.49
CA LEU A 17 8.37 22.51 4.93
C LEU A 17 9.57 22.00 5.75
N GLY A 18 10.69 21.66 5.11
CA GLY A 18 11.89 21.20 5.80
C GLY A 18 11.85 19.74 6.23
N MET A 19 10.90 18.97 5.70
CA MET A 19 10.82 17.54 5.99
C MET A 19 11.78 16.78 5.09
N ASP A 20 12.35 15.69 5.60
CA ASP A 20 13.32 14.89 4.87
C ASP A 20 12.75 13.56 4.36
N SER A 21 11.52 13.24 4.72
CA SER A 21 10.86 11.98 4.32
C SER A 21 9.39 12.23 4.02
N ALA A 22 8.84 11.42 3.13
CA ALA A 22 7.42 11.46 2.80
C ALA A 22 6.95 10.08 2.34
N ALA A 23 5.68 9.79 2.55
CA ALA A 23 5.08 8.51 2.20
C ALA A 23 3.98 8.68 1.15
N ILE A 24 3.77 7.64 0.36
CA ILE A 24 2.62 7.52 -0.52
C ILE A 24 1.96 6.17 -0.27
N THR A 25 0.63 6.17 -0.16
CA THR A 25 -0.16 4.96 0.02
C THR A 25 -1.40 5.03 -0.88
N ASP A 26 -1.40 4.24 -1.96
CA ASP A 26 -2.58 4.10 -2.82
C ASP A 26 -3.53 3.05 -2.25
N HIS A 27 -4.79 3.11 -2.65
CA HIS A 27 -5.83 2.20 -2.16
C HIS A 27 -5.84 0.90 -2.96
N GLY A 28 -5.41 -0.19 -2.34
CA GLY A 28 -5.45 -1.52 -2.92
C GLY A 28 -4.50 -1.77 -4.08
N VAL A 29 -3.77 -0.75 -4.52
CA VAL A 29 -2.87 -0.78 -5.68
C VAL A 29 -1.64 0.08 -5.40
N MET A 30 -0.64 0.02 -6.27
CA MET A 30 0.60 0.77 -6.11
C MET A 30 0.96 1.56 -7.38
N TYR A 31 -0.03 2.15 -8.03
CA TYR A 31 0.17 2.82 -9.33
C TYR A 31 1.07 4.05 -9.26
N GLY A 32 1.02 4.81 -8.18
CA GLY A 32 1.80 6.03 -8.04
C GLY A 32 3.22 5.84 -7.50
N VAL A 33 3.61 4.60 -7.17
CA VAL A 33 4.85 4.33 -6.43
C VAL A 33 6.10 4.76 -7.19
N ILE A 34 6.19 4.42 -8.48
CA ILE A 34 7.41 4.70 -9.26
C ILE A 34 7.59 6.20 -9.48
N ASP A 35 6.52 6.90 -9.83
CA ASP A 35 6.57 8.35 -10.06
C ASP A 35 6.92 9.09 -8.77
N PHE A 36 6.33 8.68 -7.65
CA PHE A 36 6.64 9.25 -6.35
C PHE A 36 8.09 8.98 -5.95
N TYR A 37 8.56 7.75 -6.14
CA TYR A 37 9.93 7.37 -5.81
C TYR A 37 10.92 8.26 -6.55
N ARG A 38 10.73 8.43 -7.85
CA ARG A 38 11.61 9.28 -8.67
C ARG A 38 11.58 10.74 -8.23
N ALA A 39 10.39 11.29 -8.05
CA ALA A 39 10.24 12.69 -7.66
C ALA A 39 10.88 12.95 -6.29
N ALA A 40 10.68 12.07 -5.33
CA ALA A 40 11.25 12.22 -4.00
C ALA A 40 12.77 12.13 -4.04
N ARG A 41 13.32 11.15 -4.76
CA ARG A 41 14.78 11.00 -4.87
C ARG A 41 15.42 12.20 -5.54
N GLU A 42 14.82 12.73 -6.60
CA GLU A 42 15.33 13.91 -7.28
C GLU A 42 15.32 15.14 -6.36
N ALA A 43 14.35 15.23 -5.47
CA ALA A 43 14.26 16.34 -4.53
C ALA A 43 15.11 16.15 -3.26
N GLY A 44 15.74 14.99 -3.10
CA GLY A 44 16.50 14.68 -1.90
C GLY A 44 15.65 14.29 -0.70
N ILE A 45 14.40 13.86 -0.96
CA ILE A 45 13.45 13.41 0.06
C ILE A 45 13.50 11.88 0.11
N ASN A 46 13.48 11.30 1.32
CA ASN A 46 13.45 9.85 1.49
C ASN A 46 12.02 9.33 1.23
N PRO A 47 11.80 8.53 0.18
CA PRO A 47 10.47 8.02 -0.14
C PRO A 47 10.12 6.81 0.73
N ILE A 48 8.92 6.86 1.34
CA ILE A 48 8.36 5.73 2.08
C ILE A 48 7.20 5.20 1.24
N LEU A 49 7.32 3.95 0.79
CA LEU A 49 6.36 3.35 -0.14
C LEU A 49 5.40 2.45 0.61
N GLY A 50 4.13 2.57 0.31
CA GLY A 50 3.11 1.79 0.98
C GLY A 50 1.85 1.63 0.17
N CYS A 51 0.87 0.98 0.78
CA CYS A 51 -0.41 0.72 0.15
C CYS A 51 -1.46 0.53 1.24
N GLU A 52 -2.64 1.12 1.04
CA GLU A 52 -3.78 0.78 1.88
C GLU A 52 -4.40 -0.49 1.30
N VAL A 53 -4.41 -1.55 2.09
CA VAL A 53 -4.96 -2.83 1.66
C VAL A 53 -6.32 -3.08 2.31
N TYR A 54 -7.09 -3.95 1.68
CA TYR A 54 -8.39 -4.38 2.17
C TYR A 54 -8.24 -5.77 2.75
N VAL A 55 -8.57 -5.94 4.01
CA VAL A 55 -8.38 -7.22 4.73
C VAL A 55 -9.71 -7.96 4.81
N ALA A 56 -9.75 -9.19 4.27
CA ALA A 56 -10.93 -10.03 4.36
C ALA A 56 -11.20 -10.41 5.82
N PRO A 57 -12.47 -10.46 6.25
CA PRO A 57 -12.81 -10.83 7.64
C PRO A 57 -12.37 -12.25 8.01
N GLY A 58 -12.35 -13.15 7.03
CA GLY A 58 -11.88 -14.52 7.20
C GLY A 58 -10.76 -14.80 6.22
N SER A 59 -11.00 -15.70 5.27
CA SER A 59 -10.03 -16.02 4.22
C SER A 59 -10.24 -15.12 3.00
N ARG A 60 -9.14 -14.77 2.33
CA ARG A 60 -9.21 -14.02 1.06
C ARG A 60 -9.94 -14.80 -0.04
N PHE A 61 -10.09 -16.10 0.13
CA PHE A 61 -10.79 -16.94 -0.82
C PHE A 61 -12.31 -16.97 -0.61
N ASP A 62 -12.79 -16.45 0.50
CA ASP A 62 -14.21 -16.45 0.81
C ASP A 62 -14.96 -15.49 -0.10
N ARG A 63 -16.01 -15.99 -0.75
CA ARG A 63 -16.88 -15.22 -1.64
C ARG A 63 -18.26 -14.98 -1.05
N GLU A 64 -18.54 -15.56 0.10
CA GLU A 64 -19.78 -15.36 0.84
C GLU A 64 -19.45 -14.60 2.11
N VAL A 65 -19.95 -13.37 2.21
CA VAL A 65 -19.86 -12.59 3.42
C VAL A 65 -21.25 -12.45 3.98
N GLY A 66 -21.34 -12.43 5.30
CA GLY A 66 -22.61 -12.26 6.00
C GLY A 66 -23.31 -10.98 5.57
N SER A 67 -24.50 -10.77 6.05
CA SER A 67 -25.27 -9.58 5.76
C SER A 67 -24.52 -8.34 6.24
N GLY A 68 -24.46 -7.29 5.42
CA GLY A 68 -23.91 -6.02 5.81
C GLY A 68 -22.62 -5.68 5.09
N ASP A 69 -21.90 -4.76 5.66
CA ASP A 69 -20.78 -4.12 5.01
C ASP A 69 -19.42 -4.69 5.38
N ASP A 70 -19.39 -5.82 6.08
CA ASP A 70 -18.17 -6.42 6.60
C ASP A 70 -17.45 -7.30 5.57
N ARG A 71 -17.30 -6.78 4.36
CA ARG A 71 -16.61 -7.49 3.28
C ARG A 71 -15.10 -7.37 3.42
N TYR A 72 -14.61 -6.33 4.05
CA TYR A 72 -13.20 -6.07 4.23
C TYR A 72 -12.99 -4.96 5.26
N TYR A 73 -11.79 -4.93 5.80
CA TYR A 73 -11.31 -3.85 6.68
C TYR A 73 -10.15 -3.15 6.00
N HIS A 74 -9.85 -1.93 6.42
CA HIS A 74 -8.74 -1.15 5.86
C HIS A 74 -7.50 -1.28 6.74
N LEU A 75 -6.34 -1.40 6.10
CA LEU A 75 -5.06 -1.47 6.78
C LEU A 75 -4.01 -0.82 5.90
N VAL A 76 -3.18 0.05 6.47
CA VAL A 76 -2.09 0.68 5.74
C VAL A 76 -0.81 -0.11 5.97
N LEU A 77 -0.14 -0.50 4.90
CA LEU A 77 1.14 -1.20 4.96
C LEU A 77 2.23 -0.33 4.36
N LEU A 78 3.34 -0.19 5.07
CA LEU A 78 4.49 0.57 4.62
C LEU A 78 5.68 -0.38 4.47
N ALA A 79 6.47 -0.19 3.40
CA ALA A 79 7.69 -0.94 3.20
C ALA A 79 8.83 -0.24 3.92
N GLU A 80 9.44 -0.92 4.88
CA GLU A 80 10.55 -0.42 5.67
C GLU A 80 11.89 -0.49 4.93
N ASN A 81 12.01 -1.44 4.00
CA ASN A 81 13.25 -1.71 3.26
C ASN A 81 12.92 -2.43 1.94
N ASN A 82 13.95 -2.82 1.20
CA ASN A 82 13.76 -3.52 -0.08
C ASN A 82 13.04 -4.86 0.08
N GLN A 83 13.30 -5.59 1.17
CA GLN A 83 12.59 -6.84 1.46
C GLN A 83 11.12 -6.56 1.68
N GLY A 84 10.79 -5.52 2.43
CA GLY A 84 9.41 -5.10 2.66
C GLY A 84 8.72 -4.68 1.37
N TYR A 85 9.41 -3.96 0.49
CA TYR A 85 8.84 -3.56 -0.79
C TYR A 85 8.51 -4.80 -1.65
N SER A 86 9.44 -5.76 -1.72
CA SER A 86 9.21 -7.00 -2.43
C SER A 86 8.01 -7.77 -1.86
N ASN A 87 7.92 -7.85 -0.54
CA ASN A 87 6.81 -8.52 0.13
C ASN A 87 5.48 -7.77 -0.09
N LEU A 88 5.50 -6.45 -0.07
CA LEU A 88 4.31 -5.65 -0.35
C LEU A 88 3.80 -5.90 -1.76
N MET A 89 4.69 -5.98 -2.74
CA MET A 89 4.32 -6.31 -4.12
C MET A 89 3.67 -7.69 -4.21
N LYS A 90 4.20 -8.67 -3.48
CA LYS A 90 3.63 -10.02 -3.44
C LYS A 90 2.25 -10.03 -2.80
N ILE A 91 2.08 -9.30 -1.70
CA ILE A 91 0.79 -9.19 -1.01
C ILE A 91 -0.25 -8.57 -1.94
N VAL A 92 0.07 -7.45 -2.58
CA VAL A 92 -0.86 -6.77 -3.48
C VAL A 92 -1.21 -7.64 -4.69
N SER A 93 -0.21 -8.30 -5.29
CA SER A 93 -0.44 -9.19 -6.43
C SER A 93 -1.37 -10.35 -6.09
N LYS A 94 -1.16 -10.98 -4.93
CA LYS A 94 -2.01 -12.09 -4.50
C LYS A 94 -3.42 -11.62 -4.12
N ALA A 95 -3.55 -10.39 -3.63
CA ALA A 95 -4.87 -9.81 -3.38
C ALA A 95 -5.68 -9.72 -4.67
N PHE A 96 -5.05 -9.32 -5.77
CA PHE A 96 -5.71 -9.26 -7.07
C PHE A 96 -6.02 -10.64 -7.65
N VAL A 97 -5.08 -11.56 -7.56
CA VAL A 97 -5.20 -12.89 -8.20
C VAL A 97 -6.09 -13.83 -7.39
N GLU A 98 -5.97 -13.80 -6.08
CA GLU A 98 -6.62 -14.79 -5.20
C GLU A 98 -7.75 -14.21 -4.34
N GLY A 99 -7.65 -12.95 -3.98
CA GLY A 99 -8.53 -12.35 -2.98
C GLY A 99 -9.59 -11.39 -3.52
N PHE A 100 -9.72 -11.27 -4.84
CA PHE A 100 -10.63 -10.30 -5.42
C PHE A 100 -12.09 -10.69 -5.21
N TYR A 101 -12.79 -9.86 -4.43
CA TYR A 101 -14.23 -9.95 -4.22
C TYR A 101 -14.70 -8.53 -3.90
N TYR A 102 -15.27 -7.87 -4.90
CA TYR A 102 -15.55 -6.42 -4.93
C TYR A 102 -14.28 -5.56 -4.90
N LYS A 103 -13.28 -5.96 -4.16
CA LYS A 103 -11.97 -5.31 -4.02
C LYS A 103 -10.88 -6.38 -3.94
N PRO A 104 -9.63 -6.05 -4.29
CA PRO A 104 -8.52 -6.96 -4.05
C PRO A 104 -8.28 -7.02 -2.53
N ARG A 105 -8.43 -8.21 -1.95
CA ARG A 105 -8.36 -8.40 -0.49
C ARG A 105 -7.19 -9.28 -0.09
N VAL A 106 -6.56 -8.90 1.01
CA VAL A 106 -5.58 -9.74 1.70
C VAL A 106 -6.25 -10.43 2.88
N ASP A 107 -5.56 -11.33 3.53
CA ASP A 107 -6.01 -11.95 4.77
C ASP A 107 -4.84 -12.14 5.72
N LEU A 108 -5.11 -12.62 6.94
CA LEU A 108 -4.06 -12.81 7.94
C LEU A 108 -3.01 -13.82 7.50
N GLU A 109 -3.40 -14.88 6.81
CA GLU A 109 -2.47 -15.88 6.28
C GLU A 109 -1.43 -15.25 5.37
N LEU A 110 -1.89 -14.40 4.45
CA LEU A 110 -1.02 -13.72 3.49
C LEU A 110 -0.08 -12.74 4.20
N LEU A 111 -0.61 -11.97 5.14
CA LEU A 111 0.18 -11.01 5.91
C LEU A 111 1.22 -11.72 6.77
N GLU A 112 0.86 -12.83 7.39
CA GLU A 112 1.78 -13.62 8.19
C GLU A 112 2.93 -14.18 7.36
N LYS A 113 2.64 -14.58 6.14
CA LYS A 113 3.64 -15.14 5.22
C LYS A 113 4.65 -14.11 4.71
N TYR A 114 4.20 -12.87 4.48
CA TYR A 114 5.02 -11.85 3.82
C TYR A 114 5.22 -10.58 4.66
N HIS A 115 5.24 -10.70 5.97
CA HIS A 115 5.31 -9.52 6.85
C HIS A 115 6.70 -8.91 7.01
N GLU A 116 7.77 -9.61 6.65
CA GLU A 116 9.13 -9.09 6.86
C GLU A 116 9.36 -7.78 6.11
N GLY A 117 9.85 -6.78 6.82
CA GLY A 117 10.09 -5.46 6.27
C GLY A 117 8.84 -4.63 6.08
N ILE A 118 7.69 -5.06 6.63
CA ILE A 118 6.41 -4.37 6.54
C ILE A 118 6.06 -3.76 7.88
N ILE A 119 5.61 -2.50 7.87
CA ILE A 119 5.04 -1.82 9.02
C ILE A 119 3.55 -1.66 8.75
N ALA A 120 2.71 -2.09 9.67
CA ALA A 120 1.26 -1.99 9.53
C ALA A 120 0.70 -0.91 10.43
N LEU A 121 -0.19 -0.09 9.88
CA LEU A 121 -0.87 0.98 10.60
C LEU A 121 -2.37 0.76 10.49
N SER A 122 -3.07 0.73 11.61
CA SER A 122 -4.53 0.59 11.61
C SER A 122 -5.24 1.94 11.62
#